data_e1b77a9c4f2f9964ce7c6c10be9d5164
#
_entry.id   e1b77a9c4f2f9964ce7c6c10be9d5164
#
_cell.length_a   1.000
_cell.length_b   1.000
_cell.length_c   1.000
_cell.angle_alpha   90.00
_cell.angle_beta   90.00
_cell.angle_gamma   90.00
#
_symmetry.space_group_name_H-M   'P 1'
#
loop_
_entity.id
_entity.type
_entity.pdbx_description
1 polymer ?
#
loop_
_entity_poly.entity_id
_entity_poly.type
_entity_poly.pdbx_seq_one_letter_code
_entity_poly.pdbx_strand_id
1 'polypeptide(L)'
;MKLALRALFLLVIALGSTSLPAQHDNHDGHDHGADDGHGHGDQAGVVHEGCAHDDTYDPAEVILHHIADANEFHFVGDIHLPLPLFLYAPGHGLTTGLSSMLGDHHHLKAVDGYVMNHGRVNRMDDGAGAAMLAGEHDVECILHKTVADDKGKEVDVYYAKINGKEYKLNGASVGDGGLLGGGITNFYDFSITKNVFTMLLAALLLILLWTGVARGYKRNEGQAPSGVQALMEPFFVFIRDEISIPMIGEKYYAKFHPFIMTVFFFILFCNLFGLVPMLPGSANVTGNIAVTMALAVIAAIVAYVHGNAHFWGHVFWMPGVPVFVKPLLTVVEVLGLVIKPFSLMVRLFANITAGHIIILSLISLIFIFGGNGESVLGAGAGGVVGVAFTLFMNFIELLVAFVQPFIFAILTASYIGAAVEEHDHEHGHEGSHDVAHEDLNDGSPAYA
;
A
#
# COMPACT_ATOMS: atom_id res chain seq x y z
N MET A 1 23.04 -7.44 -3.94
CA MET A 1 21.97 -8.13 -4.69
C MET A 1 21.34 -9.30 -3.92
N LYS A 2 22.10 -10.30 -3.43
CA LYS A 2 21.52 -11.43 -2.66
C LYS A 2 20.80 -11.02 -1.37
N LEU A 3 21.30 -10.00 -0.67
CA LEU A 3 20.68 -9.51 0.58
C LEU A 3 19.40 -8.73 0.32
N ALA A 4 19.40 -7.85 -0.69
CA ALA A 4 18.22 -7.09 -1.11
C ALA A 4 17.09 -7.99 -1.64
N LEU A 5 17.47 -9.03 -2.40
CA LEU A 5 16.51 -10.03 -2.91
C LEU A 5 15.91 -10.89 -1.78
N ARG A 6 16.73 -11.25 -0.77
CA ARG A 6 16.26 -11.97 0.42
C ARG A 6 15.37 -11.08 1.29
N ALA A 7 15.72 -9.81 1.46
CA ALA A 7 14.90 -8.85 2.19
C ALA A 7 13.55 -8.62 1.50
N LEU A 8 13.53 -8.50 0.16
CA LEU A 8 12.30 -8.35 -0.61
C LEU A 8 11.44 -9.62 -0.54
N PHE A 9 12.05 -10.82 -0.61
CA PHE A 9 11.34 -12.10 -0.52
C PHE A 9 10.73 -12.31 0.88
N LEU A 10 11.48 -11.99 1.94
CA LEU A 10 10.98 -12.02 3.32
C LEU A 10 9.90 -10.96 3.55
N LEU A 11 10.01 -9.78 2.91
CA LEU A 11 9.00 -8.73 2.91
C LEU A 11 7.68 -9.23 2.31
N VAL A 12 7.75 -9.83 1.13
CA VAL A 12 6.56 -10.34 0.42
C VAL A 12 5.87 -11.42 1.24
N ILE A 13 6.65 -12.32 1.89
CA ILE A 13 6.09 -13.36 2.77
C ILE A 13 5.50 -12.73 4.05
N ALA A 14 6.17 -11.77 4.67
CA ALA A 14 5.68 -11.10 5.88
C ALA A 14 4.42 -10.25 5.62
N LEU A 15 4.29 -9.66 4.42
CA LEU A 15 3.14 -8.85 4.03
C LEU A 15 1.96 -9.70 3.54
N GLY A 16 2.21 -10.93 3.09
CA GLY A 16 1.17 -11.85 2.67
C GLY A 16 0.20 -12.26 3.79
N SER A 17 0.56 -11.99 5.06
CA SER A 17 -0.25 -12.29 6.24
C SER A 17 -0.90 -11.08 6.90
N THR A 18 -0.73 -9.87 6.34
CA THR A 18 -1.25 -8.64 6.95
C THR A 18 -2.01 -7.80 5.93
N SER A 19 -3.23 -8.18 5.62
CA SER A 19 -4.17 -7.27 5.00
C SER A 19 -4.77 -6.37 6.10
N LEU A 20 -4.58 -5.06 6.05
CA LEU A 20 -5.19 -4.07 6.96
C LEU A 20 -6.53 -3.60 6.41
N PRO A 21 -7.54 -3.32 7.25
CA PRO A 21 -8.84 -2.85 6.81
C PRO A 21 -8.75 -1.46 6.19
N ALA A 22 -9.63 -1.21 5.23
CA ALA A 22 -9.99 0.15 4.87
C ALA A 22 -10.61 0.81 6.11
N GLN A 23 -10.05 1.92 6.52
CA GLN A 23 -10.52 2.70 7.65
C GLN A 23 -11.89 3.29 7.27
N HIS A 24 -12.94 2.89 7.99
CA HIS A 24 -14.22 3.58 7.97
C HIS A 24 -14.01 4.91 8.70
N ASP A 25 -13.77 5.98 7.98
CA ASP A 25 -13.86 7.33 8.55
C ASP A 25 -15.34 7.65 8.73
N ASN A 26 -15.76 7.75 10.00
CA ASN A 26 -17.04 8.30 10.38
C ASN A 26 -17.10 9.76 9.89
N HIS A 27 -17.89 10.03 8.87
CA HIS A 27 -18.35 11.38 8.58
C HIS A 27 -19.32 11.81 9.68
N ASP A 28 -18.84 12.69 10.55
CA ASP A 28 -19.69 13.43 11.47
C ASP A 28 -20.72 14.22 10.66
N GLY A 29 -22.00 13.96 10.98
CA GLY A 29 -23.13 14.57 10.32
C GLY A 29 -23.19 16.07 10.50
N HIS A 30 -23.34 16.79 9.41
CA HIS A 30 -23.85 18.15 9.43
C HIS A 30 -25.36 18.12 9.62
N ASP A 31 -25.75 18.58 10.79
CA ASP A 31 -27.09 18.90 11.21
C ASP A 31 -27.69 20.01 10.32
N HIS A 32 -28.73 19.67 9.53
CA HIS A 32 -29.67 20.64 8.99
C HIS A 32 -31.05 20.30 9.49
N GLY A 33 -31.42 21.04 10.56
CA GLY A 33 -32.77 21.04 11.07
C GLY A 33 -33.80 21.55 10.03
N ALA A 34 -34.85 20.79 9.85
CA ALA A 34 -36.16 21.26 9.49
C ALA A 34 -37.19 20.38 10.21
N ASP A 35 -37.86 21.04 11.12
CA ASP A 35 -39.00 20.66 11.92
C ASP A 35 -40.16 20.16 11.07
N ASP A 36 -40.74 18.98 11.39
CA ASP A 36 -42.18 18.80 11.47
C ASP A 36 -42.50 17.47 12.17
N GLY A 37 -43.21 17.57 13.27
CA GLY A 37 -43.56 16.49 14.14
C GLY A 37 -44.54 15.49 13.61
N HIS A 38 -44.37 14.23 14.04
CA HIS A 38 -45.45 13.40 14.61
C HIS A 38 -44.87 12.14 15.25
N GLY A 39 -45.40 11.85 16.40
CA GLY A 39 -44.93 11.04 17.46
C GLY A 39 -44.88 9.52 17.24
N HIS A 40 -44.24 8.93 18.26
CA HIS A 40 -44.36 7.58 18.81
C HIS A 40 -43.76 6.39 18.07
N GLY A 41 -42.86 5.79 18.76
CA GLY A 41 -42.63 4.34 18.69
C GLY A 41 -41.15 4.00 18.71
N ASP A 42 -40.74 3.44 19.83
CA ASP A 42 -39.51 2.66 19.95
C ASP A 42 -39.37 1.76 18.72
N GLN A 43 -38.40 2.06 17.86
CA GLN A 43 -37.97 1.12 16.83
C GLN A 43 -36.45 1.06 16.84
N ALA A 44 -35.99 0.00 17.48
CA ALA A 44 -34.69 -0.59 17.18
C ALA A 44 -34.49 -0.70 15.67
N GLY A 45 -33.32 -0.28 15.21
CA GLY A 45 -32.69 -0.44 13.93
C GLY A 45 -33.60 -0.65 12.70
N VAL A 46 -33.44 0.21 11.70
CA VAL A 46 -34.02 -0.04 10.37
C VAL A 46 -33.43 -1.33 9.83
N VAL A 47 -34.23 -2.39 9.93
CA VAL A 47 -33.93 -3.69 9.32
C VAL A 47 -34.32 -3.55 7.85
N HIS A 48 -33.37 -3.54 6.93
CA HIS A 48 -33.66 -3.87 5.55
C HIS A 48 -34.03 -5.36 5.52
N GLU A 49 -35.32 -5.66 5.71
CA GLU A 49 -35.87 -7.00 5.57
C GLU A 49 -35.96 -7.36 4.09
N GLY A 50 -35.05 -8.20 3.67
CA GLY A 50 -35.17 -8.92 2.41
C GLY A 50 -33.83 -9.16 1.75
N CYS A 51 -33.64 -10.35 1.17
CA CYS A 51 -32.58 -10.65 0.20
C CYS A 51 -32.76 -9.85 -1.12
N ALA A 52 -33.43 -8.72 -1.10
CA ALA A 52 -33.53 -7.80 -2.21
C ALA A 52 -32.26 -6.98 -2.25
N HIS A 53 -31.49 -7.12 -3.32
CA HIS A 53 -30.51 -6.11 -3.67
C HIS A 53 -31.27 -4.78 -3.74
N ASP A 54 -30.85 -3.81 -2.93
CA ASP A 54 -31.25 -2.43 -3.17
C ASP A 54 -30.59 -2.04 -4.49
N ASP A 55 -31.39 -1.97 -5.57
CA ASP A 55 -30.91 -1.66 -6.92
C ASP A 55 -30.45 -0.20 -7.05
N THR A 56 -30.43 0.56 -5.95
CA THR A 56 -29.92 1.93 -5.94
C THR A 56 -28.40 1.92 -5.96
N TYR A 57 -27.84 2.53 -7.01
CA TYR A 57 -26.39 2.69 -7.14
C TYR A 57 -25.85 3.60 -6.03
N ASP A 58 -25.08 3.03 -5.10
CA ASP A 58 -24.32 3.79 -4.09
C ASP A 58 -22.86 3.94 -4.56
N PRO A 59 -22.46 5.17 -4.97
CA PRO A 59 -21.09 5.43 -5.39
C PRO A 59 -20.04 5.13 -4.31
N ALA A 60 -20.37 5.37 -3.04
CA ALA A 60 -19.40 5.18 -1.95
C ALA A 60 -19.09 3.70 -1.73
N GLU A 61 -20.12 2.85 -1.74
CA GLU A 61 -19.95 1.41 -1.61
C GLU A 61 -19.14 0.83 -2.76
N VAL A 62 -19.45 1.22 -4.00
CA VAL A 62 -18.71 0.77 -5.20
C VAL A 62 -17.25 1.19 -5.14
N ILE A 63 -16.95 2.42 -4.74
CA ILE A 63 -15.59 2.93 -4.61
C ILE A 63 -14.83 2.14 -3.54
N LEU A 64 -15.40 2.00 -2.35
CA LEU A 64 -14.76 1.28 -1.24
C LEU A 64 -14.49 -0.18 -1.58
N HIS A 65 -15.46 -0.85 -2.23
CA HIS A 65 -15.30 -2.24 -2.68
C HIS A 65 -14.17 -2.37 -3.72
N HIS A 66 -14.07 -1.44 -4.65
CA HIS A 66 -13.07 -1.49 -5.71
C HIS A 66 -11.64 -1.30 -5.21
N ILE A 67 -11.42 -0.36 -4.27
CA ILE A 67 -10.08 -0.10 -3.71
C ILE A 67 -9.67 -1.11 -2.64
N ALA A 68 -10.63 -1.84 -2.05
CA ALA A 68 -10.38 -2.83 -1.02
C ALA A 68 -9.63 -4.05 -1.57
N ASP A 69 -8.87 -4.73 -0.70
CA ASP A 69 -8.27 -6.02 -1.03
C ASP A 69 -9.34 -7.12 -1.05
N ALA A 70 -9.18 -8.12 -1.91
CA ALA A 70 -10.14 -9.19 -2.09
C ALA A 70 -9.44 -10.54 -2.36
N ASN A 71 -10.17 -11.63 -2.10
CA ASN A 71 -9.71 -13.01 -2.33
C ASN A 71 -10.03 -13.52 -3.74
N GLU A 72 -10.40 -12.61 -4.64
CA GLU A 72 -10.67 -12.90 -6.05
C GLU A 72 -10.38 -11.66 -6.92
N PHE A 73 -10.13 -11.89 -8.21
CA PHE A 73 -10.13 -10.82 -9.20
C PHE A 73 -11.48 -10.79 -9.89
N HIS A 74 -12.18 -9.68 -9.80
CA HIS A 74 -13.38 -9.39 -10.55
C HIS A 74 -13.01 -8.56 -11.79
N PHE A 75 -13.49 -9.01 -12.99
CA PHE A 75 -13.18 -8.30 -14.23
C PHE A 75 -14.37 -7.47 -14.72
N VAL A 76 -15.27 -8.11 -15.42
CA VAL A 76 -16.47 -7.48 -15.99
C VAL A 76 -17.59 -8.51 -15.94
N GLY A 77 -18.76 -8.12 -15.42
CA GLY A 77 -19.89 -9.02 -15.26
C GLY A 77 -19.53 -10.20 -14.33
N ASP A 78 -19.80 -11.42 -14.75
CA ASP A 78 -19.63 -12.62 -13.92
C ASP A 78 -18.25 -13.29 -14.07
N ILE A 79 -17.30 -12.60 -14.73
CA ILE A 79 -15.95 -13.18 -14.93
C ILE A 79 -15.09 -12.91 -13.72
N HIS A 80 -14.84 -13.96 -12.92
CA HIS A 80 -13.96 -13.93 -11.77
C HIS A 80 -12.77 -14.87 -11.95
N LEU A 81 -11.60 -14.45 -11.48
CA LEU A 81 -10.46 -15.35 -11.33
C LEU A 81 -10.32 -15.71 -9.84
N PRO A 82 -10.62 -16.97 -9.47
CA PRO A 82 -10.49 -17.40 -8.09
C PRO A 82 -9.03 -17.49 -7.67
N LEU A 83 -8.76 -17.08 -6.42
CA LEU A 83 -7.46 -17.14 -5.81
C LEU A 83 -7.38 -18.26 -4.76
N PRO A 84 -6.18 -18.79 -4.46
CA PRO A 84 -5.99 -19.81 -3.44
C PRO A 84 -6.31 -19.30 -2.04
N LEU A 85 -7.12 -20.05 -1.30
CA LEU A 85 -7.49 -19.82 0.07
C LEU A 85 -6.75 -20.79 1.00
N PHE A 86 -6.23 -20.25 2.12
CA PHE A 86 -5.59 -20.99 3.21
C PHE A 86 -6.10 -20.43 4.54
N LEU A 87 -7.15 -21.02 5.07
CA LEU A 87 -7.89 -20.55 6.25
C LEU A 87 -7.66 -21.50 7.41
N TYR A 88 -7.22 -20.98 8.55
CA TYR A 88 -6.98 -21.78 9.75
C TYR A 88 -7.81 -21.25 10.92
N ALA A 89 -8.72 -22.05 11.45
CA ALA A 89 -9.46 -21.72 12.67
C ALA A 89 -9.00 -22.62 13.84
N PRO A 90 -8.61 -22.04 14.99
CA PRO A 90 -8.27 -22.80 16.18
C PRO A 90 -9.44 -23.70 16.60
N GLY A 91 -9.18 -25.02 16.74
CA GLY A 91 -10.21 -26.00 17.08
C GLY A 91 -11.00 -26.59 15.91
N HIS A 92 -10.93 -26.00 14.70
CA HIS A 92 -11.63 -26.49 13.50
C HIS A 92 -10.67 -26.95 12.39
N GLY A 93 -9.37 -26.59 12.47
CA GLY A 93 -8.36 -27.05 11.54
C GLY A 93 -8.08 -26.10 10.40
N LEU A 94 -7.45 -26.64 9.33
CA LEU A 94 -7.05 -25.93 8.13
C LEU A 94 -8.00 -26.25 6.98
N THR A 95 -8.64 -25.22 6.41
CA THR A 95 -9.45 -25.31 5.19
C THR A 95 -8.67 -24.70 4.05
N THR A 96 -8.49 -25.44 2.96
CA THR A 96 -7.74 -24.99 1.77
C THR A 96 -8.55 -25.22 0.51
N GLY A 97 -8.46 -24.30 -0.44
CA GLY A 97 -9.14 -24.41 -1.72
C GLY A 97 -8.93 -23.19 -2.59
N LEU A 98 -9.82 -22.99 -3.54
CA LEU A 98 -9.92 -21.77 -4.33
C LEU A 98 -11.10 -20.94 -3.82
N SER A 99 -11.07 -19.62 -4.01
CA SER A 99 -12.17 -18.74 -3.59
C SER A 99 -13.51 -19.15 -4.22
N SER A 100 -13.50 -19.77 -5.41
CA SER A 100 -14.70 -20.32 -6.06
C SER A 100 -15.41 -21.42 -5.26
N MET A 101 -14.77 -22.03 -4.25
CA MET A 101 -15.46 -22.99 -3.38
C MET A 101 -16.53 -22.33 -2.49
N LEU A 102 -16.39 -21.01 -2.24
CA LEU A 102 -17.35 -20.23 -1.46
C LEU A 102 -18.49 -19.67 -2.33
N GLY A 103 -18.57 -20.13 -3.58
CA GLY A 103 -19.58 -19.69 -4.54
C GLY A 103 -19.14 -18.47 -5.34
N ASP A 104 -20.10 -17.93 -6.07
CA ASP A 104 -20.03 -16.69 -6.83
C ASP A 104 -21.11 -15.71 -6.35
N HIS A 105 -21.21 -14.52 -6.96
CA HIS A 105 -22.20 -13.51 -6.55
C HIS A 105 -23.67 -13.97 -6.67
N HIS A 106 -23.94 -14.99 -7.49
CA HIS A 106 -25.29 -15.52 -7.71
C HIS A 106 -25.59 -16.76 -6.86
N HIS A 107 -24.55 -17.48 -6.47
CA HIS A 107 -24.66 -18.74 -5.72
C HIS A 107 -23.64 -18.78 -4.59
N LEU A 108 -23.96 -18.09 -3.51
CA LEU A 108 -23.10 -18.06 -2.31
C LEU A 108 -23.15 -19.41 -1.59
N LYS A 109 -21.99 -19.86 -1.12
CA LYS A 109 -21.84 -21.09 -0.35
C LYS A 109 -21.05 -20.83 0.94
N ALA A 110 -21.45 -21.54 1.97
CA ALA A 110 -20.68 -21.63 3.20
C ALA A 110 -19.95 -22.97 3.20
N VAL A 111 -18.64 -22.96 3.34
CA VAL A 111 -17.81 -24.16 3.41
C VAL A 111 -16.99 -24.12 4.71
N ASP A 112 -17.18 -25.12 5.56
CA ASP A 112 -16.54 -25.21 6.90
C ASP A 112 -16.77 -23.94 7.75
N GLY A 113 -17.95 -23.33 7.60
CA GLY A 113 -18.33 -22.10 8.29
C GLY A 113 -17.76 -20.82 7.69
N TYR A 114 -17.03 -20.87 6.57
CA TYR A 114 -16.54 -19.71 5.85
C TYR A 114 -17.49 -19.31 4.73
N VAL A 115 -17.69 -18.01 4.56
CA VAL A 115 -18.57 -17.41 3.55
C VAL A 115 -17.84 -16.25 2.89
N MET A 116 -18.02 -16.10 1.58
CA MET A 116 -17.53 -14.94 0.84
C MET A 116 -18.51 -13.78 1.00
N ASN A 117 -18.04 -12.64 1.50
CA ASN A 117 -18.82 -11.41 1.62
C ASN A 117 -18.05 -10.27 0.95
N HIS A 118 -18.59 -9.68 -0.10
CA HIS A 118 -17.96 -8.60 -0.86
C HIS A 118 -16.48 -8.87 -1.23
N GLY A 119 -16.20 -10.08 -1.73
CA GLY A 119 -14.86 -10.52 -2.12
C GLY A 119 -13.91 -10.82 -0.95
N ARG A 120 -14.39 -10.82 0.30
CA ARG A 120 -13.63 -11.15 1.51
C ARG A 120 -14.22 -12.35 2.22
N VAL A 121 -13.35 -13.14 2.86
CA VAL A 121 -13.78 -14.31 3.63
C VAL A 121 -14.15 -13.90 5.05
N ASN A 122 -15.38 -14.22 5.43
CA ASN A 122 -15.88 -14.13 6.80
C ASN A 122 -16.13 -15.53 7.34
N ARG A 123 -16.09 -15.71 8.66
CA ARG A 123 -16.43 -16.97 9.31
C ARG A 123 -17.68 -16.80 10.17
N MET A 124 -18.55 -17.79 10.18
CA MET A 124 -19.70 -17.82 11.06
C MET A 124 -19.25 -17.87 12.51
N ASP A 125 -20.03 -17.26 13.40
CA ASP A 125 -19.82 -17.34 14.84
C ASP A 125 -19.92 -18.80 15.31
N ASP A 126 -19.11 -19.17 16.31
CA ASP A 126 -19.12 -20.51 16.90
C ASP A 126 -20.50 -20.89 17.51
N GLY A 127 -21.34 -19.89 17.78
CA GLY A 127 -22.75 -20.06 18.17
C GLY A 127 -23.65 -20.66 17.06
N ALA A 128 -23.18 -20.75 15.82
CA ALA A 128 -23.92 -21.38 14.70
C ALA A 128 -24.08 -22.90 14.89
N GLY A 129 -23.26 -23.50 15.73
CA GLY A 129 -23.26 -24.94 16.03
C GLY A 129 -22.41 -25.76 15.07
N ALA A 130 -21.85 -26.87 15.57
CA ALA A 130 -20.88 -27.68 14.85
C ALA A 130 -21.36 -28.22 13.50
N ALA A 131 -22.67 -28.44 13.32
CA ALA A 131 -23.23 -28.89 12.05
C ALA A 131 -23.20 -27.82 10.95
N MET A 132 -23.31 -26.53 11.29
CA MET A 132 -23.22 -25.41 10.36
C MET A 132 -21.77 -24.99 10.08
N LEU A 133 -20.86 -25.28 11.02
CA LEU A 133 -19.44 -25.00 10.89
C LEU A 133 -18.66 -26.12 10.19
N ALA A 134 -19.35 -27.15 9.69
CA ALA A 134 -18.74 -28.27 8.97
C ALA A 134 -19.52 -28.54 7.67
N GLY A 135 -18.79 -28.82 6.61
CA GLY A 135 -19.36 -29.17 5.31
C GLY A 135 -19.78 -27.95 4.48
N GLU A 136 -20.58 -28.21 3.44
CA GLU A 136 -21.02 -27.22 2.46
C GLU A 136 -22.52 -26.93 2.65
N HIS A 137 -22.88 -25.65 2.67
CA HIS A 137 -24.26 -25.17 2.83
C HIS A 137 -24.51 -24.05 1.82
N ASP A 138 -25.67 -24.07 1.17
CA ASP A 138 -26.09 -22.98 0.30
C ASP A 138 -26.53 -21.78 1.14
N VAL A 139 -26.00 -20.59 0.82
CA VAL A 139 -26.33 -19.33 1.47
C VAL A 139 -27.36 -18.59 0.60
N GLU A 140 -28.53 -18.33 1.17
CA GLU A 140 -29.61 -17.62 0.47
C GLU A 140 -29.21 -16.17 0.17
N CYS A 141 -28.65 -15.49 1.18
CA CYS A 141 -28.14 -14.13 1.06
C CYS A 141 -27.33 -13.72 2.30
N ILE A 142 -26.61 -12.60 2.21
CA ILE A 142 -25.96 -11.94 3.34
C ILE A 142 -26.77 -10.69 3.69
N LEU A 143 -27.19 -10.63 4.96
CA LEU A 143 -27.95 -9.50 5.50
C LEU A 143 -27.00 -8.57 6.25
N HIS A 144 -27.17 -7.27 6.05
CA HIS A 144 -26.48 -6.23 6.78
C HIS A 144 -27.43 -5.64 7.83
N LYS A 145 -27.00 -5.55 9.09
CA LYS A 145 -27.76 -4.96 10.18
C LYS A 145 -26.85 -4.06 11.01
N THR A 146 -27.28 -2.84 11.23
CA THR A 146 -26.62 -1.93 12.16
C THR A 146 -27.13 -2.20 13.57
N VAL A 147 -26.24 -2.62 14.47
CA VAL A 147 -26.57 -2.97 15.86
C VAL A 147 -25.77 -2.11 16.82
N ALA A 148 -26.39 -1.60 17.86
CA ALA A 148 -25.69 -0.87 18.90
C ALA A 148 -24.81 -1.84 19.73
N ASP A 149 -23.50 -1.56 19.81
CA ASP A 149 -22.57 -2.27 20.70
C ASP A 149 -22.85 -1.97 22.18
N ASP A 150 -22.27 -2.76 23.07
CA ASP A 150 -22.37 -2.58 24.55
C ASP A 150 -22.02 -1.18 25.05
N LYS A 151 -21.35 -0.39 24.23
CA LYS A 151 -20.96 1.01 24.48
C LYS A 151 -21.92 2.03 23.83
N GLY A 152 -23.02 1.57 23.20
CA GLY A 152 -23.97 2.42 22.50
C GLY A 152 -23.49 2.95 21.13
N LYS A 153 -22.37 2.42 20.59
CA LYS A 153 -21.88 2.75 19.25
C LYS A 153 -22.57 1.83 18.24
N GLU A 154 -23.10 2.41 17.18
CA GLU A 154 -23.61 1.65 16.04
C GLU A 154 -22.48 0.92 15.34
N VAL A 155 -22.65 -0.39 15.17
CA VAL A 155 -21.68 -1.29 14.49
C VAL A 155 -22.46 -2.10 13.45
N ASP A 156 -21.89 -2.17 12.26
CA ASP A 156 -22.43 -2.96 11.18
C ASP A 156 -22.08 -4.44 11.37
N VAL A 157 -23.10 -5.28 11.38
CA VAL A 157 -22.95 -6.72 11.57
C VAL A 157 -23.60 -7.44 10.39
N TYR A 158 -22.86 -8.38 9.82
CA TYR A 158 -23.33 -9.20 8.72
C TYR A 158 -23.86 -10.55 9.22
N TYR A 159 -24.89 -11.05 8.55
CA TYR A 159 -25.52 -12.34 8.85
C TYR A 159 -25.66 -13.14 7.55
N ALA A 160 -25.24 -14.40 7.55
CA ALA A 160 -25.55 -15.34 6.48
C ALA A 160 -26.92 -15.98 6.73
N LYS A 161 -27.81 -15.92 5.76
CA LYS A 161 -29.12 -16.60 5.83
C LYS A 161 -29.01 -17.96 5.16
N ILE A 162 -29.23 -19.03 5.94
CA ILE A 162 -29.16 -20.42 5.48
C ILE A 162 -30.42 -21.15 5.98
N ASN A 163 -31.18 -21.75 5.08
CA ASN A 163 -32.44 -22.43 5.38
C ASN A 163 -33.42 -21.58 6.22
N GLY A 164 -33.53 -20.29 5.87
CA GLY A 164 -34.36 -19.33 6.57
C GLY A 164 -33.91 -18.90 7.95
N LYS A 165 -32.72 -19.35 8.42
CA LYS A 165 -32.10 -18.93 9.68
C LYS A 165 -30.92 -18.01 9.43
N GLU A 166 -30.77 -17.02 10.29
CA GLU A 166 -29.67 -16.06 10.26
C GLU A 166 -28.52 -16.49 11.17
N TYR A 167 -27.31 -16.53 10.63
CA TYR A 167 -26.08 -16.85 11.33
C TYR A 167 -25.14 -15.66 11.30
N LYS A 168 -24.78 -15.15 12.44
CA LYS A 168 -23.86 -14.01 12.56
C LYS A 168 -22.51 -14.35 11.94
N LEU A 169 -22.00 -13.44 11.11
CA LEU A 169 -20.66 -13.50 10.57
C LEU A 169 -19.72 -12.68 11.46
N ASN A 170 -18.61 -13.29 11.84
CA ASN A 170 -17.50 -12.55 12.45
C ASN A 170 -16.86 -11.70 11.36
N GLY A 171 -16.17 -10.63 11.76
CA GLY A 171 -15.49 -9.77 10.81
C GLY A 171 -14.53 -10.54 9.91
N ALA A 172 -14.25 -9.99 8.74
CA ALA A 172 -13.24 -10.54 7.85
C ALA A 172 -11.90 -10.61 8.57
N SER A 173 -11.11 -11.65 8.30
CA SER A 173 -9.81 -11.94 8.94
C SER A 173 -8.86 -10.78 9.08
N VAL A 174 -9.09 -9.77 8.30
CA VAL A 174 -8.24 -8.63 8.06
C VAL A 174 -8.79 -7.34 8.63
N GLY A 175 -10.03 -7.34 9.11
CA GLY A 175 -10.81 -6.13 9.33
C GLY A 175 -11.01 -5.69 10.77
N ASP A 176 -10.77 -6.52 11.75
CA ASP A 176 -11.30 -6.28 13.08
C ASP A 176 -10.33 -5.65 14.08
N GLY A 177 -10.00 -4.39 13.83
CA GLY A 177 -9.87 -3.42 14.91
C GLY A 177 -8.71 -3.54 15.90
N GLY A 178 -7.58 -4.11 15.56
CA GLY A 178 -6.33 -3.93 16.33
C GLY A 178 -5.53 -2.74 15.84
N LEU A 179 -4.68 -2.16 16.69
CA LEU A 179 -3.76 -1.06 16.34
C LEU A 179 -2.87 -1.37 15.12
N LEU A 180 -2.70 -2.63 14.76
CA LEU A 180 -1.94 -3.13 13.62
C LEU A 180 -2.82 -3.91 12.63
N GLY A 181 -4.14 -3.73 12.68
CA GLY A 181 -5.06 -4.29 11.70
C GLY A 181 -5.48 -5.74 11.89
N GLY A 182 -5.14 -6.35 13.01
CA GLY A 182 -5.61 -7.68 13.36
C GLY A 182 -6.49 -7.58 14.61
N GLY A 183 -7.81 -7.52 14.47
CA GLY A 183 -8.71 -7.90 15.56
C GLY A 183 -8.50 -9.36 15.92
N ILE A 184 -8.97 -9.77 17.09
CA ILE A 184 -9.05 -11.19 17.44
C ILE A 184 -10.14 -11.79 16.56
N THR A 185 -9.76 -12.17 15.34
CA THR A 185 -10.61 -12.97 14.48
C THR A 185 -10.58 -14.40 14.99
N ASN A 186 -11.70 -15.09 14.87
CA ASN A 186 -11.78 -16.50 15.25
C ASN A 186 -11.01 -17.41 14.27
N PHE A 187 -10.31 -16.84 13.29
CA PHE A 187 -9.51 -17.57 12.31
C PHE A 187 -8.33 -16.76 11.78
N TYR A 188 -7.33 -17.44 11.25
CA TYR A 188 -6.18 -16.87 10.57
C TYR A 188 -6.32 -17.10 9.06
N ASP A 189 -6.18 -16.05 8.29
CA ASP A 189 -6.22 -16.08 6.82
C ASP A 189 -4.80 -15.91 6.26
N PHE A 190 -4.30 -16.94 5.60
CA PHE A 190 -3.03 -16.95 4.87
C PHE A 190 -3.25 -17.00 3.36
N SER A 191 -4.44 -16.66 2.91
CA SER A 191 -4.84 -16.72 1.51
C SER A 191 -4.05 -15.74 0.65
N ILE A 192 -3.95 -16.06 -0.64
CA ILE A 192 -3.38 -15.16 -1.61
C ILE A 192 -4.48 -14.22 -2.09
N THR A 193 -4.47 -12.98 -1.57
CA THR A 193 -5.36 -11.92 -2.02
C THR A 193 -4.88 -11.31 -3.34
N LYS A 194 -5.70 -10.47 -3.98
CA LYS A 194 -5.32 -9.77 -5.23
C LYS A 194 -4.07 -8.90 -5.04
N ASN A 195 -3.92 -8.25 -3.87
CA ASN A 195 -2.73 -7.45 -3.57
C ASN A 195 -1.48 -8.33 -3.43
N VAL A 196 -1.58 -9.45 -2.71
CA VAL A 196 -0.48 -10.41 -2.55
C VAL A 196 -0.07 -11.00 -3.88
N PHE A 197 -1.03 -11.41 -4.70
CA PHE A 197 -0.76 -11.93 -6.05
C PHE A 197 0.01 -10.91 -6.91
N THR A 198 -0.46 -9.66 -6.91
CA THR A 198 0.19 -8.59 -7.69
C THR A 198 1.60 -8.27 -7.18
N MET A 199 1.81 -8.27 -5.85
CA MET A 199 3.15 -8.12 -5.26
C MET A 199 4.09 -9.26 -5.67
N LEU A 200 3.62 -10.50 -5.64
CA LEU A 200 4.40 -11.66 -6.06
C LEU A 200 4.75 -11.58 -7.55
N LEU A 201 3.80 -11.16 -8.37
CA LEU A 201 4.00 -10.95 -9.80
C LEU A 201 5.02 -9.84 -10.07
N ALA A 202 4.91 -8.69 -9.38
CA ALA A 202 5.86 -7.60 -9.46
C ALA A 202 7.28 -8.05 -9.06
N ALA A 203 7.39 -8.81 -7.97
CA ALA A 203 8.66 -9.36 -7.51
C ALA A 203 9.26 -10.36 -8.52
N LEU A 204 8.43 -11.25 -9.08
CA LEU A 204 8.84 -12.20 -10.11
C LEU A 204 9.35 -11.48 -11.36
N LEU A 205 8.60 -10.52 -11.86
CA LEU A 205 9.01 -9.72 -13.02
C LEU A 205 10.30 -8.94 -12.75
N LEU A 206 10.47 -8.39 -11.57
CA LEU A 206 11.70 -7.73 -11.15
C LEU A 206 12.90 -8.69 -11.19
N ILE A 207 12.74 -9.91 -10.66
CA ILE A 207 13.79 -10.95 -10.68
C ILE A 207 14.12 -11.34 -12.12
N LEU A 208 13.10 -11.60 -12.95
CA LEU A 208 13.30 -11.96 -14.36
C LEU A 208 13.98 -10.83 -15.13
N LEU A 209 13.53 -9.59 -14.94
CA LEU A 209 14.11 -8.42 -15.59
C LEU A 209 15.59 -8.26 -15.26
N TRP A 210 15.94 -8.21 -13.97
CA TRP A 210 17.34 -7.99 -13.56
C TRP A 210 18.24 -9.18 -13.83
N THR A 211 17.74 -10.42 -13.75
CA THR A 211 18.52 -11.59 -14.18
C THR A 211 18.73 -11.60 -15.68
N GLY A 212 17.75 -11.15 -16.46
CA GLY A 212 17.87 -10.97 -17.91
C GLY A 212 18.92 -9.92 -18.27
N VAL A 213 18.87 -8.77 -17.66
CA VAL A 213 19.85 -7.67 -17.83
C VAL A 213 21.25 -8.15 -17.45
N ALA A 214 21.40 -8.79 -16.29
CA ALA A 214 22.71 -9.29 -15.84
C ALA A 214 23.31 -10.37 -16.77
N ARG A 215 22.46 -11.23 -17.36
CA ARG A 215 22.92 -12.18 -18.40
C ARG A 215 23.30 -11.46 -19.68
N GLY A 216 22.57 -10.40 -20.07
CA GLY A 216 22.88 -9.55 -21.20
C GLY A 216 24.29 -8.95 -21.11
N TYR A 217 24.65 -8.37 -19.96
CA TYR A 217 25.99 -7.83 -19.73
C TYR A 217 27.09 -8.87 -19.83
N LYS A 218 26.86 -10.09 -19.31
CA LYS A 218 27.84 -11.17 -19.42
C LYS A 218 28.01 -11.69 -20.86
N ARG A 219 26.91 -11.71 -21.64
CA ARG A 219 26.95 -12.21 -23.03
C ARG A 219 27.55 -11.21 -23.99
N ASN A 220 27.29 -9.92 -23.78
CA ASN A 220 27.70 -8.82 -24.67
C ASN A 220 28.88 -8.04 -24.07
N GLU A 221 29.80 -8.71 -23.39
CA GLU A 221 30.97 -8.07 -22.80
C GLU A 221 31.80 -7.35 -23.87
N GLY A 222 32.07 -6.05 -23.69
CA GLY A 222 32.76 -5.20 -24.64
C GLY A 222 31.96 -4.75 -25.88
N GLN A 223 30.66 -5.07 -25.95
CA GLN A 223 29.77 -4.63 -27.02
C GLN A 223 28.71 -3.63 -26.50
N ALA A 224 28.08 -2.89 -27.43
CA ALA A 224 27.00 -2.00 -27.09
C ALA A 224 25.79 -2.78 -26.50
N PRO A 225 25.10 -2.22 -25.49
CA PRO A 225 23.91 -2.84 -24.90
C PRO A 225 22.82 -3.05 -25.95
N SER A 226 22.11 -4.17 -25.88
CA SER A 226 21.05 -4.52 -26.82
C SER A 226 19.79 -5.05 -26.13
N GLY A 227 18.62 -4.82 -26.76
CA GLY A 227 17.33 -5.32 -26.26
C GLY A 227 16.96 -4.76 -24.88
N VAL A 228 16.54 -5.61 -23.94
CA VAL A 228 16.12 -5.23 -22.60
C VAL A 228 17.25 -4.56 -21.81
N GLN A 229 18.50 -4.95 -22.05
CA GLN A 229 19.67 -4.30 -21.45
C GLN A 229 19.75 -2.83 -21.83
N ALA A 230 19.62 -2.49 -23.13
CA ALA A 230 19.64 -1.12 -23.61
C ALA A 230 18.47 -0.27 -23.08
N LEU A 231 17.32 -0.91 -22.84
CA LEU A 231 16.16 -0.24 -22.24
C LEU A 231 16.37 0.08 -20.76
N MET A 232 17.03 -0.81 -20.00
CA MET A 232 17.19 -0.65 -18.56
C MET A 232 18.43 0.14 -18.16
N GLU A 233 19.41 0.25 -19.03
CA GLU A 233 20.66 0.97 -18.75
C GLU A 233 20.45 2.46 -18.44
N PRO A 234 19.62 3.23 -19.17
CA PRO A 234 19.33 4.62 -18.83
C PRO A 234 18.74 4.78 -17.42
N PHE A 235 17.85 3.86 -17.01
CA PHE A 235 17.28 3.90 -15.65
C PHE A 235 18.33 3.57 -14.60
N PHE A 236 19.20 2.61 -14.87
CA PHE A 236 20.29 2.28 -13.96
C PHE A 236 21.21 3.48 -13.76
N VAL A 237 21.65 4.09 -14.86
CA VAL A 237 22.54 5.26 -14.84
C VAL A 237 21.85 6.44 -14.14
N PHE A 238 20.59 6.71 -14.49
CA PHE A 238 19.80 7.78 -13.88
C PHE A 238 19.69 7.61 -12.34
N ILE A 239 19.30 6.43 -11.85
CA ILE A 239 19.16 6.21 -10.40
C ILE A 239 20.53 6.24 -9.71
N ARG A 240 21.60 5.82 -10.39
CA ARG A 240 22.96 5.91 -9.86
C ARG A 240 23.41 7.36 -9.73
N ASP A 241 23.30 8.13 -10.82
CA ASP A 241 23.91 9.45 -10.93
C ASP A 241 23.06 10.55 -10.28
N GLU A 242 21.71 10.43 -10.33
CA GLU A 242 20.81 11.44 -9.80
C GLU A 242 20.32 11.14 -8.36
N ILE A 243 20.40 9.87 -7.92
CA ILE A 243 19.89 9.50 -6.58
C ILE A 243 21.00 8.93 -5.71
N SER A 244 21.65 7.82 -6.15
CA SER A 244 22.50 7.06 -5.23
C SER A 244 23.79 7.77 -4.90
N ILE A 245 24.49 8.34 -5.89
CA ILE A 245 25.73 9.06 -5.67
C ILE A 245 25.50 10.38 -4.91
N PRO A 246 24.58 11.27 -5.33
CA PRO A 246 24.38 12.55 -4.64
C PRO A 246 23.87 12.41 -3.21
N MET A 247 23.04 11.38 -2.92
CA MET A 247 22.41 11.23 -1.62
C MET A 247 23.23 10.38 -0.63
N ILE A 248 23.98 9.38 -1.11
CA ILE A 248 24.71 8.43 -0.25
C ILE A 248 26.22 8.72 -0.25
N GLY A 249 26.72 9.37 -1.29
CA GLY A 249 28.15 9.64 -1.50
C GLY A 249 28.87 8.52 -2.25
N GLU A 250 29.96 8.89 -2.95
CA GLU A 250 30.73 7.98 -3.82
C GLU A 250 31.29 6.75 -3.07
N LYS A 251 31.64 6.91 -1.78
CA LYS A 251 32.24 5.87 -0.96
C LYS A 251 31.27 4.69 -0.68
N TYR A 252 29.99 4.99 -0.47
CA TYR A 252 29.01 4.01 0.02
C TYR A 252 27.91 3.67 -0.98
N TYR A 253 27.69 4.46 -2.05
CA TYR A 253 26.57 4.23 -2.97
C TYR A 253 26.53 2.82 -3.53
N ALA A 254 27.64 2.24 -3.91
CA ALA A 254 27.70 0.91 -4.55
C ALA A 254 27.11 -0.21 -3.68
N LYS A 255 27.15 -0.06 -2.35
CA LYS A 255 26.56 -1.00 -1.39
C LYS A 255 25.04 -0.92 -1.38
N PHE A 256 24.47 0.29 -1.43
CA PHE A 256 23.05 0.53 -1.27
C PHE A 256 22.29 0.71 -2.58
N HIS A 257 22.97 1.04 -3.66
CA HIS A 257 22.37 1.20 -4.98
C HIS A 257 21.46 0.02 -5.41
N PRO A 258 21.84 -1.28 -5.22
CA PRO A 258 20.94 -2.38 -5.54
C PRO A 258 19.63 -2.37 -4.74
N PHE A 259 19.67 -1.90 -3.50
CA PHE A 259 18.47 -1.77 -2.66
C PHE A 259 17.57 -0.63 -3.18
N ILE A 260 18.14 0.55 -3.46
CA ILE A 260 17.40 1.69 -4.02
C ILE A 260 16.74 1.32 -5.35
N MET A 261 17.48 0.66 -6.25
CA MET A 261 16.95 0.14 -7.51
C MET A 261 15.78 -0.83 -7.31
N THR A 262 15.93 -1.76 -6.35
CA THR A 262 14.88 -2.74 -6.06
C THR A 262 13.61 -2.06 -5.57
N VAL A 263 13.71 -1.13 -4.64
CA VAL A 263 12.57 -0.38 -4.10
C VAL A 263 11.92 0.47 -5.18
N PHE A 264 12.71 1.17 -5.99
CA PHE A 264 12.19 1.99 -7.09
C PHE A 264 11.35 1.15 -8.07
N PHE A 265 11.90 0.08 -8.61
CA PHE A 265 11.19 -0.73 -9.60
C PHE A 265 10.04 -1.54 -9.01
N PHE A 266 10.14 -1.97 -7.75
CA PHE A 266 9.06 -2.66 -7.08
C PHE A 266 7.83 -1.76 -6.95
N ILE A 267 8.01 -0.52 -6.44
CA ILE A 267 6.92 0.46 -6.34
C ILE A 267 6.41 0.83 -7.72
N LEU A 268 7.29 1.04 -8.70
CA LEU A 268 6.90 1.35 -10.07
C LEU A 268 6.00 0.28 -10.67
N PHE A 269 6.36 -1.00 -10.55
CA PHE A 269 5.55 -2.09 -11.08
C PHE A 269 4.22 -2.21 -10.34
N CYS A 270 4.22 -2.11 -9.00
CA CYS A 270 2.98 -2.13 -8.23
C CYS A 270 2.02 -0.99 -8.64
N ASN A 271 2.54 0.22 -8.82
CA ASN A 271 1.75 1.36 -9.27
C ASN A 271 1.22 1.18 -10.70
N LEU A 272 2.06 0.73 -11.63
CA LEU A 272 1.64 0.51 -13.02
C LEU A 272 0.60 -0.62 -13.12
N PHE A 273 0.76 -1.71 -12.36
CA PHE A 273 -0.27 -2.74 -12.31
C PHE A 273 -1.57 -2.23 -11.73
N GLY A 274 -1.54 -1.37 -10.70
CA GLY A 274 -2.73 -0.75 -10.14
C GLY A 274 -3.53 0.07 -11.17
N LEU A 275 -2.85 0.70 -12.13
CA LEU A 275 -3.48 1.51 -13.17
C LEU A 275 -4.13 0.70 -14.29
N VAL A 276 -3.73 -0.56 -14.48
CA VAL A 276 -4.29 -1.42 -15.54
C VAL A 276 -5.57 -2.06 -15.04
N PRO A 277 -6.75 -1.77 -15.63
CA PRO A 277 -8.03 -2.32 -15.16
C PRO A 277 -8.27 -3.78 -15.55
N MET A 278 -7.24 -4.48 -15.99
CA MET A 278 -7.27 -5.89 -16.41
C MET A 278 -6.14 -6.66 -15.73
N LEU A 279 -6.23 -8.00 -15.72
CA LEU A 279 -5.13 -8.84 -15.23
C LEU A 279 -3.79 -8.50 -15.91
N PRO A 280 -2.74 -8.39 -15.12
CA PRO A 280 -2.61 -8.63 -13.66
C PRO A 280 -2.92 -7.41 -12.79
N GLY A 281 -3.59 -6.41 -13.34
CA GLY A 281 -3.90 -5.11 -12.73
C GLY A 281 -5.12 -5.11 -11.81
N SER A 282 -5.68 -3.92 -11.60
CA SER A 282 -6.80 -3.63 -10.69
C SER A 282 -6.55 -3.86 -9.19
N ALA A 283 -5.34 -4.21 -8.78
CA ALA A 283 -4.99 -4.33 -7.37
C ALA A 283 -4.32 -3.05 -6.87
N ASN A 284 -4.93 -2.39 -5.91
CA ASN A 284 -4.39 -1.17 -5.30
C ASN A 284 -3.34 -1.49 -4.23
N VAL A 285 -2.21 -2.10 -4.65
CA VAL A 285 -1.16 -2.59 -3.75
C VAL A 285 -0.57 -1.46 -2.89
N THR A 286 -0.19 -0.36 -3.51
CA THR A 286 0.43 0.79 -2.83
C THR A 286 -0.60 1.72 -2.17
N GLY A 287 -1.88 1.53 -2.43
CA GLY A 287 -2.99 2.08 -1.66
C GLY A 287 -3.38 1.22 -0.46
N ASN A 288 -2.66 0.14 -0.19
CA ASN A 288 -2.79 -0.61 1.07
C ASN A 288 -1.77 -0.08 2.09
N ILE A 289 -2.28 0.43 3.22
CA ILE A 289 -1.45 1.06 4.26
C ILE A 289 -0.44 0.08 4.89
N ALA A 290 -0.76 -1.22 4.96
CA ALA A 290 0.15 -2.23 5.48
C ALA A 290 1.37 -2.40 4.58
N VAL A 291 1.16 -2.45 3.27
CA VAL A 291 2.23 -2.58 2.27
C VAL A 291 3.15 -1.36 2.31
N THR A 292 2.56 -0.15 2.29
CA THR A 292 3.35 1.08 2.31
C THR A 292 4.08 1.30 3.63
N MET A 293 3.45 0.92 4.75
CA MET A 293 4.09 0.93 6.08
C MET A 293 5.28 -0.01 6.12
N ALA A 294 5.13 -1.24 5.64
CA ALA A 294 6.23 -2.19 5.66
C ALA A 294 7.39 -1.75 4.74
N LEU A 295 7.11 -1.18 3.56
CA LEU A 295 8.14 -0.61 2.70
C LEU A 295 8.89 0.53 3.40
N ALA A 296 8.15 1.44 4.06
CA ALA A 296 8.74 2.56 4.80
C ALA A 296 9.55 2.10 6.02
N VAL A 297 9.06 1.11 6.77
CA VAL A 297 9.76 0.52 7.91
C VAL A 297 11.04 -0.19 7.47
N ILE A 298 11.02 -0.93 6.36
CA ILE A 298 12.23 -1.57 5.82
C ILE A 298 13.25 -0.55 5.37
N ALA A 299 12.82 0.52 4.67
CA ALA A 299 13.71 1.61 4.30
C ALA A 299 14.38 2.24 5.54
N ALA A 300 13.60 2.47 6.61
CA ALA A 300 14.10 2.98 7.88
C ALA A 300 15.05 2.00 8.58
N ILE A 301 14.72 0.72 8.65
CA ILE A 301 15.59 -0.31 9.24
C ILE A 301 16.92 -0.37 8.49
N VAL A 302 16.91 -0.38 7.16
CA VAL A 302 18.14 -0.39 6.36
C VAL A 302 18.98 0.83 6.66
N ALA A 303 18.39 2.04 6.76
CA ALA A 303 19.11 3.24 7.12
C ALA A 303 19.69 3.17 8.54
N TYR A 304 18.88 2.82 9.54
CA TYR A 304 19.27 2.88 10.95
C TYR A 304 20.26 1.80 11.36
N VAL A 305 20.12 0.57 10.83
CA VAL A 305 21.07 -0.54 11.11
C VAL A 305 22.46 -0.24 10.54
N HIS A 306 22.53 0.54 9.46
CA HIS A 306 23.81 0.94 8.88
C HIS A 306 24.32 2.30 9.40
N GLY A 307 23.60 2.91 10.34
CA GLY A 307 23.99 4.18 10.96
C GLY A 307 25.30 4.06 11.72
N ASN A 308 26.22 4.98 11.44
CA ASN A 308 27.52 5.08 12.09
C ASN A 308 27.38 5.55 13.55
N ALA A 309 28.42 5.35 14.36
CA ALA A 309 28.46 5.86 15.74
C ALA A 309 28.27 7.38 15.81
N HIS A 310 28.73 8.11 14.78
CA HIS A 310 28.52 9.56 14.66
C HIS A 310 27.03 9.90 14.49
N PHE A 311 26.32 9.20 13.62
CA PHE A 311 24.88 9.36 13.43
C PHE A 311 24.10 9.17 14.75
N TRP A 312 24.37 8.09 15.48
CA TRP A 312 23.73 7.83 16.76
C TRP A 312 24.16 8.83 17.84
N GLY A 313 25.43 9.27 17.81
CA GLY A 313 25.95 10.33 18.67
C GLY A 313 25.21 11.67 18.40
N HIS A 314 24.93 12.00 17.15
CA HIS A 314 24.18 13.18 16.76
C HIS A 314 22.71 13.10 17.23
N VAL A 315 22.07 11.97 17.06
CA VAL A 315 20.68 11.74 17.48
C VAL A 315 20.50 11.88 19.01
N PHE A 316 21.39 11.25 19.79
CA PHE A 316 21.25 11.24 21.26
C PHE A 316 21.97 12.38 21.96
N TRP A 317 23.05 12.88 21.37
CA TRP A 317 23.88 13.90 22.00
C TRP A 317 24.61 14.79 21.00
N MET A 318 23.85 15.71 20.40
CA MET A 318 24.35 16.60 19.35
C MET A 318 25.60 17.39 19.83
N PRO A 319 26.75 17.31 19.15
CA PRO A 319 27.93 18.08 19.46
C PRO A 319 27.73 19.57 19.16
N GLY A 320 28.45 20.46 19.86
CA GLY A 320 28.42 21.89 19.57
C GLY A 320 27.22 22.68 20.14
N VAL A 321 26.28 22.03 20.80
CA VAL A 321 25.05 22.68 21.36
C VAL A 321 25.16 22.83 22.88
N PRO A 322 24.67 23.96 23.47
CA PRO A 322 24.62 24.16 24.93
C PRO A 322 23.87 23.03 25.63
N VAL A 323 24.35 22.60 26.81
CA VAL A 323 23.81 21.43 27.53
C VAL A 323 22.31 21.55 27.84
N PHE A 324 21.81 22.75 28.11
CA PHE A 324 20.40 22.98 28.40
C PHE A 324 19.46 22.73 27.21
N VAL A 325 19.94 22.86 25.97
CA VAL A 325 19.17 22.69 24.75
C VAL A 325 19.20 21.23 24.26
N LYS A 326 20.26 20.48 24.61
CA LYS A 326 20.46 19.09 24.16
C LYS A 326 19.26 18.17 24.43
N PRO A 327 18.64 18.13 25.62
CA PRO A 327 17.53 17.22 25.85
C PRO A 327 16.31 17.50 24.94
N LEU A 328 16.03 18.78 24.71
CA LEU A 328 14.95 19.17 23.80
C LEU A 328 15.26 18.72 22.37
N LEU A 329 16.48 18.93 21.91
CA LEU A 329 16.91 18.58 20.57
C LEU A 329 16.93 17.06 20.36
N THR A 330 17.40 16.29 21.35
CA THR A 330 17.34 14.82 21.35
C THR A 330 15.90 14.31 21.16
N VAL A 331 14.92 14.88 21.84
CA VAL A 331 13.52 14.49 21.68
C VAL A 331 13.04 14.74 20.23
N VAL A 332 13.41 15.89 19.66
CA VAL A 332 13.06 16.23 18.27
C VAL A 332 13.73 15.29 17.28
N GLU A 333 15.02 14.95 17.46
CA GLU A 333 15.75 14.02 16.59
C GLU A 333 15.18 12.59 16.68
N VAL A 334 14.92 12.09 17.89
CA VAL A 334 14.30 10.77 18.07
C VAL A 334 12.90 10.73 17.46
N LEU A 335 12.11 11.80 17.62
CA LEU A 335 10.81 11.90 16.97
C LEU A 335 10.96 11.92 15.44
N GLY A 336 11.98 12.57 14.92
CA GLY A 336 12.34 12.59 13.51
C GLY A 336 12.57 11.19 12.92
N LEU A 337 13.20 10.27 13.69
CA LEU A 337 13.38 8.88 13.25
C LEU A 337 12.05 8.15 13.00
N VAL A 338 10.99 8.50 13.71
CA VAL A 338 9.66 7.91 13.54
C VAL A 338 8.87 8.65 12.45
N ILE A 339 8.93 9.99 12.46
CA ILE A 339 8.16 10.80 11.51
C ILE A 339 8.63 10.61 10.07
N LYS A 340 9.93 10.42 9.82
CA LYS A 340 10.48 10.24 8.47
C LYS A 340 9.86 9.01 7.75
N PRO A 341 9.89 7.79 8.29
CA PRO A 341 9.23 6.63 7.68
C PRO A 341 7.71 6.81 7.59
N PHE A 342 7.08 7.38 8.62
CA PHE A 342 5.65 7.65 8.61
C PHE A 342 5.25 8.59 7.47
N SER A 343 5.97 9.68 7.27
CA SER A 343 5.73 10.60 6.15
C SER A 343 5.90 9.91 4.78
N LEU A 344 6.89 9.01 4.66
CA LEU A 344 7.13 8.24 3.46
C LEU A 344 5.97 7.28 3.15
N MET A 345 5.47 6.58 4.17
CA MET A 345 4.29 5.71 4.10
C MET A 345 3.04 6.48 3.67
N VAL A 346 2.69 7.56 4.38
CA VAL A 346 1.47 8.34 4.12
C VAL A 346 1.48 8.93 2.71
N ARG A 347 2.63 9.42 2.25
CA ARG A 347 2.75 9.99 0.90
C ARG A 347 2.45 8.96 -0.19
N LEU A 348 3.01 7.75 -0.08
CA LEU A 348 2.78 6.69 -1.06
C LEU A 348 1.32 6.22 -1.03
N PHE A 349 0.80 5.95 0.16
CA PHE A 349 -0.59 5.53 0.38
C PHE A 349 -1.59 6.57 -0.13
N ALA A 350 -1.48 7.82 0.35
CA ALA A 350 -2.47 8.85 0.08
C ALA A 350 -2.55 9.21 -1.41
N ASN A 351 -1.43 9.29 -2.12
CA ASN A 351 -1.44 9.69 -3.52
C ASN A 351 -2.15 8.67 -4.41
N ILE A 352 -1.89 7.38 -4.21
CA ILE A 352 -2.51 6.32 -5.03
C ILE A 352 -3.98 6.13 -4.64
N THR A 353 -4.28 6.09 -3.34
CA THR A 353 -5.67 5.93 -2.89
C THR A 353 -6.55 7.10 -3.32
N ALA A 354 -6.07 8.34 -3.17
CA ALA A 354 -6.80 9.52 -3.61
C ALA A 354 -7.03 9.53 -5.13
N GLY A 355 -6.04 9.11 -5.94
CA GLY A 355 -6.17 8.99 -7.38
C GLY A 355 -7.32 8.05 -7.76
N HIS A 356 -7.34 6.84 -7.23
CA HIS A 356 -8.40 5.86 -7.47
C HIS A 356 -9.79 6.36 -7.03
N ILE A 357 -9.90 6.95 -5.83
CA ILE A 357 -11.16 7.51 -5.34
C ILE A 357 -11.69 8.59 -6.29
N ILE A 358 -10.84 9.52 -6.73
CA ILE A 358 -11.26 10.61 -7.63
C ILE A 358 -11.72 10.04 -8.97
N ILE A 359 -10.98 9.10 -9.57
CA ILE A 359 -11.35 8.49 -10.87
C ILE A 359 -12.69 7.78 -10.76
N LEU A 360 -12.88 6.94 -9.74
CA LEU A 360 -14.14 6.22 -9.53
C LEU A 360 -15.30 7.17 -9.25
N SER A 361 -15.08 8.25 -8.48
CA SER A 361 -16.08 9.29 -8.24
C SER A 361 -16.50 10.01 -9.54
N LEU A 362 -15.56 10.28 -10.44
CA LEU A 362 -15.85 10.90 -11.73
C LEU A 362 -16.65 9.96 -12.66
N ILE A 363 -16.35 8.66 -12.61
CA ILE A 363 -17.12 7.66 -13.36
C ILE A 363 -18.53 7.54 -12.79
N SER A 364 -18.68 7.56 -11.46
CA SER A 364 -19.98 7.52 -10.77
C SER A 364 -20.89 8.68 -11.14
N LEU A 365 -20.34 9.80 -11.60
CA LEU A 365 -21.10 10.96 -12.05
C LEU A 365 -22.06 10.64 -13.20
N ILE A 366 -21.74 9.65 -14.04
CA ILE A 366 -22.58 9.18 -15.13
C ILE A 366 -23.89 8.60 -14.57
N PHE A 367 -23.78 7.81 -13.51
CA PHE A 367 -24.93 7.17 -12.86
C PHE A 367 -25.77 8.19 -12.07
N ILE A 368 -25.11 9.11 -11.37
CA ILE A 368 -25.76 10.16 -10.58
C ILE A 368 -26.58 11.08 -11.49
N PHE A 369 -25.99 11.62 -12.57
CA PHE A 369 -26.71 12.48 -13.52
C PHE A 369 -27.72 11.72 -14.37
N GLY A 370 -27.50 10.42 -14.57
CA GLY A 370 -28.44 9.52 -15.25
C GLY A 370 -29.67 9.16 -14.42
N GLY A 371 -29.69 9.50 -13.10
CA GLY A 371 -30.77 9.09 -12.19
C GLY A 371 -30.94 7.57 -12.18
N ASN A 372 -29.85 6.82 -12.05
CA ASN A 372 -29.81 5.36 -12.10
C ASN A 372 -30.43 4.75 -13.38
N GLY A 373 -30.31 5.47 -14.51
CA GLY A 373 -30.82 5.00 -15.81
C GLY A 373 -32.15 5.60 -16.25
N GLU A 374 -32.80 6.40 -15.42
CA GLU A 374 -34.07 7.04 -15.76
C GLU A 374 -33.93 8.20 -16.76
N SER A 375 -32.76 8.88 -16.78
CA SER A 375 -32.51 10.03 -17.64
C SER A 375 -31.35 9.81 -18.61
N VAL A 376 -31.63 9.43 -19.83
CA VAL A 376 -30.61 9.26 -20.90
C VAL A 376 -29.89 10.57 -21.21
N LEU A 377 -30.58 11.73 -21.15
CA LEU A 377 -29.95 13.02 -21.38
C LEU A 377 -29.01 13.40 -20.23
N GLY A 378 -29.40 13.13 -18.98
CA GLY A 378 -28.56 13.32 -17.81
C GLY A 378 -27.34 12.43 -17.85
N ALA A 379 -27.49 11.13 -18.14
CA ALA A 379 -26.39 10.18 -18.30
C ALA A 379 -25.44 10.61 -19.43
N GLY A 380 -25.97 11.12 -20.56
CA GLY A 380 -25.16 11.61 -21.66
C GLY A 380 -24.34 12.86 -21.29
N ALA A 381 -24.94 13.82 -20.58
CA ALA A 381 -24.25 15.01 -20.11
C ALA A 381 -23.19 14.65 -19.04
N GLY A 382 -23.56 13.82 -18.05
CA GLY A 382 -22.64 13.29 -17.04
C GLY A 382 -21.52 12.46 -17.66
N GLY A 383 -21.82 11.68 -18.70
CA GLY A 383 -20.83 10.90 -19.44
C GLY A 383 -19.79 11.75 -20.14
N VAL A 384 -20.17 12.82 -20.87
CA VAL A 384 -19.23 13.70 -21.53
C VAL A 384 -18.29 14.37 -20.52
N VAL A 385 -18.85 14.92 -19.44
CA VAL A 385 -18.07 15.58 -18.39
C VAL A 385 -17.22 14.56 -17.64
N GLY A 386 -17.82 13.46 -17.18
CA GLY A 386 -17.14 12.40 -16.43
C GLY A 386 -15.97 11.80 -17.20
N VAL A 387 -16.19 11.42 -18.48
CA VAL A 387 -15.11 10.83 -19.31
C VAL A 387 -13.98 11.81 -19.55
N ALA A 388 -14.27 13.10 -19.87
CA ALA A 388 -13.25 14.09 -20.11
C ALA A 388 -12.36 14.30 -18.87
N PHE A 389 -12.96 14.45 -17.68
CA PHE A 389 -12.22 14.61 -16.44
C PHE A 389 -11.51 13.31 -16.01
N THR A 390 -12.12 12.15 -16.22
CA THR A 390 -11.48 10.85 -15.93
C THR A 390 -10.24 10.65 -16.78
N LEU A 391 -10.26 10.97 -18.07
CA LEU A 391 -9.07 10.90 -18.94
C LEU A 391 -7.96 11.83 -18.46
N PHE A 392 -8.31 13.04 -18.04
CA PHE A 392 -7.35 13.98 -17.47
C PHE A 392 -6.76 13.45 -16.16
N MET A 393 -7.59 12.91 -15.26
CA MET A 393 -7.11 12.34 -13.99
C MET A 393 -6.27 11.09 -14.19
N ASN A 394 -6.61 10.21 -15.13
CA ASN A 394 -5.77 9.05 -15.48
C ASN A 394 -4.38 9.47 -15.95
N PHE A 395 -4.28 10.56 -16.71
CA PHE A 395 -2.98 11.09 -17.11
C PHE A 395 -2.16 11.58 -15.91
N ILE A 396 -2.80 12.30 -14.97
CA ILE A 396 -2.15 12.73 -13.71
C ILE A 396 -1.74 11.50 -12.88
N GLU A 397 -2.60 10.51 -12.76
CA GLU A 397 -2.32 9.30 -11.98
C GLU A 397 -1.16 8.50 -12.58
N LEU A 398 -1.08 8.41 -13.91
CA LEU A 398 0.07 7.82 -14.60
C LEU A 398 1.36 8.59 -14.28
N LEU A 399 1.32 9.93 -14.30
CA LEU A 399 2.48 10.75 -13.92
C LEU A 399 2.90 10.48 -12.47
N VAL A 400 1.94 10.44 -11.55
CA VAL A 400 2.17 10.14 -10.14
C VAL A 400 2.76 8.73 -9.97
N ALA A 401 2.28 7.74 -10.72
CA ALA A 401 2.79 6.37 -10.68
C ALA A 401 4.30 6.28 -11.00
N PHE A 402 4.82 7.17 -11.84
CA PHE A 402 6.27 7.28 -12.12
C PHE A 402 7.02 8.15 -11.10
N VAL A 403 6.42 9.24 -10.65
CA VAL A 403 7.06 10.19 -9.72
C VAL A 403 7.19 9.61 -8.31
N GLN A 404 6.22 8.82 -7.84
CA GLN A 404 6.21 8.27 -6.50
C GLN A 404 7.39 7.31 -6.19
N PRO A 405 7.71 6.33 -7.06
CA PRO A 405 8.92 5.53 -6.88
C PRO A 405 10.20 6.36 -6.80
N PHE A 406 10.28 7.43 -7.60
CA PHE A 406 11.41 8.34 -7.59
C PHE A 406 11.53 9.08 -6.25
N ILE A 407 10.43 9.68 -5.76
CA ILE A 407 10.42 10.37 -4.46
C ILE A 407 10.75 9.40 -3.32
N PHE A 408 10.18 8.20 -3.36
CA PHE A 408 10.47 7.18 -2.35
C PHE A 408 11.95 6.78 -2.35
N ALA A 409 12.53 6.55 -3.52
CA ALA A 409 13.93 6.17 -3.68
C ALA A 409 14.89 7.27 -3.23
N ILE A 410 14.64 8.53 -3.61
CA ILE A 410 15.51 9.67 -3.23
C ILE A 410 15.48 9.92 -1.71
N LEU A 411 14.30 9.84 -1.09
CA LEU A 411 14.19 10.01 0.36
C LEU A 411 14.84 8.84 1.12
N THR A 412 14.64 7.61 0.64
CA THR A 412 15.31 6.44 1.22
C THR A 412 16.84 6.56 1.11
N ALA A 413 17.34 6.98 -0.06
CA ALA A 413 18.77 7.23 -0.27
C ALA A 413 19.30 8.33 0.63
N SER A 414 18.54 9.43 0.79
CA SER A 414 18.89 10.52 1.72
C SER A 414 18.96 10.06 3.18
N TYR A 415 18.02 9.20 3.62
CA TYR A 415 18.06 8.67 4.99
C TYR A 415 19.25 7.74 5.21
N ILE A 416 19.61 6.93 4.21
CA ILE A 416 20.80 6.09 4.25
C ILE A 416 22.06 6.97 4.26
N GLY A 417 22.13 7.97 3.38
CA GLY A 417 23.26 8.89 3.31
C GLY A 417 23.52 9.59 4.64
N ALA A 418 22.48 10.19 5.22
CA ALA A 418 22.58 10.83 6.54
C ALA A 418 23.03 9.85 7.65
N ALA A 419 22.70 8.56 7.54
CA ALA A 419 23.08 7.55 8.51
C ALA A 419 24.54 7.09 8.36
N VAL A 420 25.08 7.07 7.12
CA VAL A 420 26.43 6.57 6.82
C VAL A 420 27.47 7.67 6.63
N GLU A 421 27.04 8.94 6.60
CA GLU A 421 27.92 10.10 6.42
C GLU A 421 29.01 10.14 7.50
N GLU A 422 30.27 10.20 7.08
CA GLU A 422 31.43 10.45 7.94
C GLU A 422 31.81 11.93 7.74
N HIS A 423 31.65 12.75 8.77
CA HIS A 423 32.30 14.05 8.77
C HIS A 423 33.81 13.83 8.95
N ASP A 424 34.58 13.90 7.88
CA ASP A 424 35.98 14.06 7.97
C ASP A 424 36.23 15.37 8.76
N HIS A 425 36.69 15.23 9.99
CA HIS A 425 37.27 16.36 10.68
C HIS A 425 38.51 16.73 9.88
N GLU A 426 38.37 17.67 8.94
CA GLU A 426 39.50 18.47 8.50
C GLU A 426 40.08 19.12 9.77
N HIS A 427 41.05 18.45 10.36
CA HIS A 427 42.02 19.14 11.20
C HIS A 427 42.67 20.18 10.28
N GLY A 428 42.15 21.39 10.33
CA GLY A 428 42.84 22.55 9.82
C GLY A 428 44.16 22.59 10.53
N HIS A 429 45.19 22.12 9.88
CA HIS A 429 46.54 22.57 10.17
C HIS A 429 46.51 24.07 9.86
N GLU A 430 46.33 24.87 10.91
CA GLU A 430 46.83 26.21 10.95
C GLU A 430 48.36 26.09 10.74
N GLY A 431 48.75 26.11 9.48
CA GLY A 431 50.13 26.35 9.09
C GLY A 431 50.49 27.73 9.56
N SER A 432 51.35 27.77 10.58
CA SER A 432 52.08 28.93 11.02
C SER A 432 52.60 29.73 9.81
N HIS A 433 52.15 30.97 9.73
CA HIS A 433 52.84 32.00 8.98
C HIS A 433 54.22 32.23 9.59
N ASP A 434 55.24 31.54 9.10
CA ASP A 434 56.61 32.02 9.17
C ASP A 434 56.86 32.92 7.97
N VAL A 435 56.76 34.21 8.26
CA VAL A 435 57.25 35.27 7.39
C VAL A 435 58.80 35.20 7.44
N ALA A 436 59.38 34.60 6.41
CA ALA A 436 60.82 34.81 6.13
C ALA A 436 60.90 35.85 5.01
N HIS A 437 61.25 37.03 5.39
CA HIS A 437 61.93 38.00 4.53
C HIS A 437 63.25 37.41 4.12
N GLU A 438 63.52 37.26 2.84
CA GLU A 438 64.86 37.47 2.29
C GLU A 438 64.86 37.69 0.79
N ASP A 439 65.22 38.86 0.46
CA ASP A 439 66.19 39.36 -0.51
C ASP A 439 65.92 39.26 -2.00
N LEU A 440 65.65 40.45 -2.50
CA LEU A 440 65.93 40.98 -3.85
C LEU A 440 67.40 40.64 -4.23
N ASN A 441 67.57 40.02 -5.36
CA ASN A 441 68.43 40.54 -6.43
C ASN A 441 68.80 39.42 -7.40
N ASP A 442 68.74 39.70 -8.61
CA ASP A 442 69.63 39.61 -9.74
C ASP A 442 69.05 38.99 -11.01
N GLY A 443 68.82 39.80 -11.95
CA GLY A 443 69.49 40.05 -13.22
C GLY A 443 69.34 38.95 -14.30
N SER A 444 68.36 39.17 -15.25
CA SER A 444 68.60 39.06 -16.71
C SER A 444 68.95 37.72 -17.37
N PRO A 445 68.76 37.58 -18.70
CA PRO A 445 67.69 38.02 -19.62
C PRO A 445 67.22 36.89 -20.57
N ALA A 446 66.13 37.23 -21.30
CA ALA A 446 65.66 36.69 -22.57
C ALA A 446 66.55 35.70 -23.36
N TYR A 447 65.88 34.72 -23.98
CA TYR A 447 65.90 34.40 -25.41
C TYR A 447 65.12 33.11 -25.74
N ALA A 448 64.28 33.30 -26.73
CA ALA A 448 63.74 32.45 -27.76
C ALA A 448 62.52 31.59 -27.42
#